data_5f0c356606425127ddbcc1f041c50255
#
_entry.id   5f0c356606425127ddbcc1f041c50255
#
_cell.length_a   1.000
_cell.length_b   1.000
_cell.length_c   1.000
_cell.angle_alpha   90.00
_cell.angle_beta   90.00
_cell.angle_gamma   90.00
#
_symmetry.space_group_name_H-M   'P 1'
#
loop_
_entity.id
_entity.type
_entity.pdbx_description
1 polymer ?
#
loop_
_entity_poly.entity_id
_entity_poly.type
_entity_poly.pdbx_seq_one_letter_code
_entity_poly.pdbx_strand_id
1 'polypeptide(L)'
;MLTDMLFNKTNLPLISKSLDSAMLRNRVIANNIANVTTPGYRRVEVSFESQMRDALDRSRLKGAKTNENHLAMGRMDFSSVNAQAYHPYDPTLPSGLNNVDIDSEMSKLAENQIAFNYGVKYSQGIFKKMNAAIQGRSIQQ
;
A
#
# COMPACT_ATOMS: atom_id res chain seq x y z
N MET A 1 9.72 -21.98 -11.39
CA MET A 1 10.21 -22.48 -10.09
C MET A 1 10.99 -21.44 -9.30
N LEU A 2 12.14 -20.91 -9.77
CA LEU A 2 12.90 -19.88 -9.02
C LEU A 2 12.13 -18.56 -8.84
N THR A 3 11.45 -18.11 -9.86
CA THR A 3 10.60 -16.89 -9.82
C THR A 3 9.44 -17.05 -8.82
N ASP A 4 8.78 -18.21 -8.78
CA ASP A 4 7.72 -18.48 -7.81
C ASP A 4 8.22 -18.51 -6.37
N MET A 5 9.40 -19.09 -6.16
CA MET A 5 10.02 -19.15 -4.84
C MET A 5 10.45 -17.75 -4.35
N LEU A 6 10.96 -16.91 -5.24
CA LEU A 6 11.46 -15.57 -4.91
C LEU A 6 10.31 -14.56 -4.74
N PHE A 7 9.26 -14.63 -5.55
CA PHE A 7 8.18 -13.65 -5.51
C PHE A 7 7.00 -14.09 -4.64
N ASN A 8 6.62 -15.37 -4.63
CA ASN A 8 5.45 -15.82 -3.88
C ASN A 8 5.74 -16.22 -2.43
N LYS A 9 7.02 -16.50 -2.07
CA LYS A 9 7.44 -16.81 -0.69
C LYS A 9 8.09 -15.64 0.03
N THR A 10 8.31 -14.51 -0.64
CA THR A 10 8.86 -13.30 -0.02
C THR A 10 7.78 -12.24 0.15
N ASN A 11 8.01 -11.27 1.02
CA ASN A 11 7.12 -10.12 1.22
C ASN A 11 7.27 -9.05 0.11
N LEU A 12 7.99 -9.34 -0.98
CA LEU A 12 8.22 -8.39 -2.07
C LEU A 12 6.93 -7.90 -2.73
N PRO A 13 5.94 -8.75 -3.06
CA PRO A 13 4.68 -8.27 -3.64
C PRO A 13 3.91 -7.34 -2.71
N LEU A 14 3.92 -7.62 -1.40
CA LEU A 14 3.31 -6.78 -0.39
C LEU A 14 3.97 -5.39 -0.33
N ILE A 15 5.31 -5.36 -0.34
CA ILE A 15 6.08 -4.11 -0.32
C ILE A 15 5.86 -3.31 -1.59
N SER A 16 5.85 -3.96 -2.76
CA SER A 16 5.55 -3.31 -4.04
C SER A 16 4.19 -2.61 -4.00
N LYS A 17 3.15 -3.31 -3.55
CA LYS A 17 1.80 -2.74 -3.40
C LYS A 17 1.75 -1.58 -2.40
N SER A 18 2.51 -1.69 -1.31
CA SER A 18 2.63 -0.61 -0.32
C SER A 18 3.32 0.63 -0.91
N LEU A 19 4.38 0.45 -1.70
CA LEU A 19 5.06 1.55 -2.40
C LEU A 19 4.16 2.19 -3.47
N ASP A 20 3.44 1.39 -4.25
CA ASP A 20 2.47 1.88 -5.24
C ASP A 20 1.38 2.72 -4.58
N SER A 21 0.87 2.25 -3.42
CA SER A 21 -0.11 3.00 -2.61
C SER A 21 0.47 4.32 -2.11
N ALA A 22 1.72 4.32 -1.62
CA ALA A 22 2.38 5.53 -1.14
C ALA A 22 2.63 6.53 -2.27
N MET A 23 2.96 6.06 -3.48
CA MET A 23 3.09 6.91 -4.67
C MET A 23 1.75 7.52 -5.09
N LEU A 24 0.67 6.73 -5.08
CA LEU A 24 -0.68 7.24 -5.35
C LEU A 24 -1.08 8.29 -4.32
N ARG A 25 -0.83 8.01 -3.03
CA ARG A 25 -1.11 8.95 -1.93
C ARG A 25 -0.34 10.25 -2.08
N ASN A 26 0.94 10.19 -2.44
CA ASN A 26 1.75 11.39 -2.70
C ASN A 26 1.12 12.28 -3.79
N ARG A 27 0.69 11.67 -4.89
CA ARG A 27 0.01 12.37 -5.99
C ARG A 27 -1.31 12.99 -5.55
N VAL A 28 -2.10 12.27 -4.77
CA VAL A 28 -3.39 12.75 -4.26
C VAL A 28 -3.21 13.93 -3.31
N ILE A 29 -2.28 13.84 -2.36
CA ILE A 29 -1.97 14.92 -1.42
C ILE A 29 -1.46 16.16 -2.18
N ALA A 30 -0.56 15.98 -3.16
CA ALA A 30 -0.10 17.09 -3.99
C ALA A 30 -1.25 17.77 -4.76
N ASN A 31 -2.21 17.00 -5.27
CA ASN A 31 -3.40 17.54 -5.92
C ASN A 31 -4.30 18.29 -4.93
N ASN A 32 -4.48 17.79 -3.70
CA ASN A 32 -5.23 18.47 -2.66
C ASN A 32 -4.59 19.84 -2.33
N ILE A 33 -3.28 19.86 -2.09
CA ILE A 33 -2.53 21.10 -1.79
C ILE A 33 -2.64 22.09 -2.95
N ALA A 34 -2.48 21.63 -4.20
CA ALA A 34 -2.59 22.52 -5.37
C ALA A 34 -3.98 23.15 -5.52
N ASN A 35 -5.02 22.53 -4.98
CA ASN A 35 -6.40 22.98 -5.07
C ASN A 35 -6.94 23.59 -3.77
N VAL A 36 -6.10 23.92 -2.80
CA VAL A 36 -6.53 24.48 -1.51
C VAL A 36 -7.34 25.78 -1.66
N THR A 37 -7.06 26.58 -2.69
CA THR A 37 -7.77 27.83 -2.99
C THR A 37 -8.90 27.67 -4.01
N THR A 38 -9.11 26.48 -4.55
CA THR A 38 -10.12 26.22 -5.58
C THR A 38 -11.50 26.11 -4.94
N PRO A 39 -12.46 27.00 -5.27
CA PRO A 39 -13.81 26.93 -4.73
C PRO A 39 -14.49 25.59 -5.10
N GLY A 40 -15.19 24.99 -4.13
CA GLY A 40 -15.94 23.75 -4.36
C GLY A 40 -15.09 22.49 -4.55
N TYR A 41 -13.77 22.59 -4.43
CA TYR A 41 -12.91 21.40 -4.49
C TYR A 41 -13.16 20.50 -3.29
N ARG A 42 -13.23 19.21 -3.55
CA ARG A 42 -13.36 18.18 -2.51
C ARG A 42 -12.07 17.39 -2.42
N ARG A 43 -11.49 17.34 -1.23
CA ARG A 43 -10.26 16.57 -1.00
C ARG A 43 -10.45 15.10 -1.37
N VAL A 44 -9.38 14.50 -1.83
CA VAL A 44 -9.31 13.10 -2.17
C VAL A 44 -8.42 12.39 -1.14
N GLU A 45 -8.77 11.19 -0.76
CA GLU A 45 -7.95 10.32 0.09
C GLU A 45 -7.70 8.97 -0.60
N VAL A 46 -6.72 8.22 -0.09
CA VAL A 46 -6.38 6.90 -0.61
C VAL A 46 -6.67 5.84 0.45
N SER A 47 -7.51 4.88 0.10
CA SER A 47 -7.78 3.69 0.90
C SER A 47 -6.91 2.53 0.41
N PHE A 48 -6.11 1.99 1.29
CA PHE A 48 -5.26 0.83 1.03
C PHE A 48 -5.11 -0.06 2.27
N GLU A 49 -4.88 0.54 3.44
CA GLU A 49 -4.53 -0.16 4.67
C GLU A 49 -5.65 -1.11 5.14
N SER A 50 -6.90 -0.69 5.01
CA SER A 50 -8.06 -1.54 5.35
C SER A 50 -8.13 -2.77 4.46
N GLN A 51 -8.02 -2.58 3.14
CA GLN A 51 -8.03 -3.67 2.16
C GLN A 51 -6.85 -4.63 2.37
N MET A 52 -5.67 -4.09 2.69
CA MET A 52 -4.49 -4.89 2.98
C MET A 52 -4.66 -5.68 4.28
N ARG A 53 -5.23 -5.07 5.34
CA ARG A 53 -5.53 -5.77 6.59
C ARG A 53 -6.51 -6.90 6.37
N ASP A 54 -7.60 -6.66 5.64
CA ASP A 54 -8.59 -7.67 5.30
C ASP A 54 -7.97 -8.82 4.52
N ALA A 55 -7.06 -8.49 3.61
CA ALA A 55 -6.30 -9.48 2.85
C ALA A 55 -5.41 -10.35 3.75
N LEU A 56 -4.70 -9.73 4.68
CA LEU A 56 -3.84 -10.43 5.65
C LEU A 56 -4.66 -11.30 6.60
N ASP A 57 -5.79 -10.82 7.11
CA ASP A 57 -6.64 -11.58 8.03
C ASP A 57 -7.29 -12.78 7.35
N ARG A 58 -7.74 -12.63 6.12
CA ARG A 58 -8.26 -13.76 5.32
C ARG A 58 -7.17 -14.80 5.02
N SER A 59 -5.92 -14.39 4.84
CA SER A 59 -4.81 -15.32 4.61
C SER A 59 -4.50 -16.20 5.82
N ARG A 60 -4.92 -15.79 7.03
CA ARG A 60 -4.78 -16.58 8.27
C ARG A 60 -5.82 -17.69 8.40
N LEU A 61 -6.94 -17.58 7.68
CA LEU A 61 -7.97 -18.63 7.66
C LEU A 61 -7.49 -19.81 6.81
N LYS A 62 -6.92 -20.82 7.45
CA LYS A 62 -6.53 -22.06 6.79
C LYS A 62 -7.73 -22.98 6.70
N GLY A 63 -8.37 -23.04 5.53
CA GLY A 63 -9.36 -24.07 5.21
C GLY A 63 -8.69 -25.28 4.59
N ALA A 64 -9.05 -26.49 5.05
CA ALA A 64 -8.64 -27.72 4.37
C ALA A 64 -9.51 -27.90 3.12
N LYS A 65 -8.90 -27.90 1.94
CA LYS A 65 -9.57 -28.23 0.68
C LYS A 65 -9.65 -29.76 0.59
N THR A 66 -10.79 -30.33 0.94
CA THR A 66 -11.03 -31.80 0.91
C THR A 66 -11.55 -32.30 -0.44
N ASN A 67 -11.92 -31.40 -1.37
CA ASN A 67 -12.39 -31.75 -2.72
C ASN A 67 -11.95 -30.66 -3.71
N GLU A 68 -11.69 -31.05 -4.97
CA GLU A 68 -11.25 -30.11 -6.03
C GLU A 68 -12.28 -29.00 -6.32
N ASN A 69 -13.57 -29.27 -6.10
CA ASN A 69 -14.65 -28.33 -6.29
C ASN A 69 -14.86 -27.36 -5.11
N HIS A 70 -14.11 -27.52 -4.02
CA HIS A 70 -14.18 -26.60 -2.90
C HIS A 70 -13.42 -25.32 -3.20
N LEU A 71 -14.04 -24.19 -2.88
CA LEU A 71 -13.37 -22.87 -2.93
C LEU A 71 -12.14 -22.89 -2.01
N ALA A 72 -11.00 -22.45 -2.52
CA ALA A 72 -9.77 -22.33 -1.75
C ALA A 72 -9.95 -21.24 -0.69
N MET A 73 -10.17 -21.61 0.58
CA MET A 73 -10.16 -20.70 1.70
C MET A 73 -8.73 -20.43 2.16
N GLY A 74 -8.39 -19.18 2.39
CA GLY A 74 -7.14 -18.79 3.04
C GLY A 74 -5.95 -18.49 2.11
N ARG A 75 -6.12 -18.53 0.80
CA ARG A 75 -5.09 -18.07 -0.13
C ARG A 75 -5.53 -16.74 -0.74
N MET A 76 -5.15 -15.63 -0.11
CA MET A 76 -5.32 -14.36 -0.77
C MET A 76 -4.13 -14.05 -1.66
N ASP A 77 -4.44 -13.75 -2.90
CA ASP A 77 -3.52 -13.16 -3.84
C ASP A 77 -3.43 -11.66 -3.53
N PHE A 78 -2.29 -11.22 -2.96
CA PHE A 78 -2.03 -9.80 -2.73
C PHE A 78 -2.04 -8.98 -4.02
N SER A 79 -2.02 -9.62 -5.18
CA SER A 79 -2.16 -8.95 -6.47
C SER A 79 -3.53 -8.28 -6.65
N SER A 80 -4.55 -8.78 -5.98
CA SER A 80 -5.91 -8.23 -6.02
C SER A 80 -6.11 -6.97 -5.17
N VAL A 81 -5.21 -6.69 -4.22
CA VAL A 81 -5.27 -5.48 -3.39
C VAL A 81 -4.71 -4.30 -4.18
N ASN A 82 -5.54 -3.29 -4.40
CA ASN A 82 -5.15 -2.07 -5.10
C ASN A 82 -5.56 -0.85 -4.29
N ALA A 83 -4.66 0.12 -4.22
CA ALA A 83 -4.97 1.42 -3.64
C ALA A 83 -6.06 2.13 -4.46
N GLN A 84 -7.06 2.66 -3.78
CA GLN A 84 -8.17 3.37 -4.42
C GLN A 84 -8.26 4.79 -3.87
N ALA A 85 -8.38 5.75 -4.77
CA ALA A 85 -8.66 7.13 -4.42
C ALA A 85 -10.18 7.32 -4.26
N TYR A 86 -10.60 8.01 -3.22
CA TYR A 86 -12.00 8.29 -2.92
C TYR A 86 -12.18 9.65 -2.28
N HIS A 87 -13.38 10.21 -2.36
CA HIS A 87 -13.74 11.41 -1.63
C HIS A 87 -14.33 11.03 -0.27
N PRO A 88 -13.70 11.42 0.85
CA PRO A 88 -14.27 11.16 2.17
C PRO A 88 -15.60 11.91 2.31
N TYR A 89 -16.59 11.21 2.87
CA TYR A 89 -17.87 11.81 3.18
C TYR A 89 -17.72 12.72 4.40
N ASP A 90 -18.03 14.00 4.22
CA ASP A 90 -18.03 14.99 5.30
C ASP A 90 -19.44 15.60 5.39
N PRO A 91 -20.27 15.14 6.35
CA PRO A 91 -21.65 15.60 6.49
C PRO A 91 -21.75 17.03 7.01
N THR A 92 -20.69 17.58 7.59
CA THR A 92 -20.68 18.90 8.20
C THR A 92 -20.32 20.01 7.20
N LEU A 93 -19.83 19.63 6.03
CA LEU A 93 -19.37 20.59 5.04
C LEU A 93 -20.51 21.05 4.14
N PRO A 94 -20.86 22.35 4.12
CA PRO A 94 -21.83 22.91 3.19
C PRO A 94 -21.43 22.66 1.73
N SER A 95 -22.45 22.56 0.86
CA SER A 95 -22.19 22.43 -0.58
C SER A 95 -21.43 23.64 -1.13
N GLY A 96 -20.37 23.37 -1.89
CA GLY A 96 -19.56 24.41 -2.54
C GLY A 96 -18.36 24.92 -1.76
N LEU A 97 -18.13 24.44 -0.52
CA LEU A 97 -16.91 24.78 0.22
C LEU A 97 -15.80 23.77 -0.02
N ASN A 98 -14.58 24.28 -0.01
CA ASN A 98 -13.36 23.45 -0.06
C ASN A 98 -13.06 22.88 1.35
N ASN A 99 -12.74 21.59 1.43
CA ASN A 99 -12.40 20.91 2.68
C ASN A 99 -10.93 20.51 2.79
N VAL A 100 -10.07 21.14 2.01
CA VAL A 100 -8.63 20.92 2.08
C VAL A 100 -8.03 21.79 3.17
N ASP A 101 -7.38 21.16 4.15
CA ASP A 101 -6.57 21.81 5.17
C ASP A 101 -5.10 21.61 4.83
N ILE A 102 -4.39 22.69 4.55
CA ILE A 102 -3.00 22.65 4.09
C ILE A 102 -2.07 22.06 5.17
N ASP A 103 -2.28 22.39 6.44
CA ASP A 103 -1.43 21.92 7.54
C ASP A 103 -1.59 20.40 7.73
N SER A 104 -2.82 19.91 7.62
CA SER A 104 -3.13 18.49 7.65
C SER A 104 -2.53 17.76 6.44
N GLU A 105 -2.67 18.30 5.23
CA GLU A 105 -2.12 17.67 4.03
C GLU A 105 -0.59 17.66 4.01
N MET A 106 0.06 18.73 4.50
CA MET A 106 1.53 18.77 4.64
C MET A 106 2.04 17.75 5.65
N SER A 107 1.34 17.57 6.76
CA SER A 107 1.66 16.54 7.76
C SER A 107 1.53 15.14 7.16
N LYS A 108 0.44 14.85 6.43
CA LYS A 108 0.24 13.59 5.71
C LYS A 108 1.30 13.34 4.64
N LEU A 109 1.75 14.41 3.96
CA LEU A 109 2.83 14.33 2.97
C LEU A 109 4.13 13.88 3.63
N ALA A 110 4.50 14.48 4.77
CA ALA A 110 5.69 14.11 5.52
C ALA A 110 5.63 12.66 6.02
N GLU A 111 4.50 12.25 6.60
CA GLU A 111 4.29 10.85 7.03
C GLU A 111 4.43 9.87 5.86
N ASN A 112 3.79 10.17 4.74
CA ASN A 112 3.84 9.34 3.54
C ASN A 112 5.27 9.22 2.97
N GLN A 113 6.05 10.33 3.01
CA GLN A 113 7.44 10.33 2.56
C GLN A 113 8.32 9.45 3.45
N ILE A 114 8.12 9.49 4.77
CA ILE A 114 8.83 8.62 5.73
C ILE A 114 8.49 7.15 5.45
N ALA A 115 7.20 6.83 5.32
CA ALA A 115 6.73 5.48 5.05
C ALA A 115 7.31 4.95 3.71
N PHE A 116 7.29 5.76 2.66
CA PHE A 116 7.88 5.43 1.36
C PHE A 116 9.36 5.13 1.46
N ASN A 117 10.13 6.01 2.10
CA ASN A 117 11.57 5.84 2.27
C ASN A 117 11.90 4.56 3.06
N TYR A 118 11.08 4.24 4.07
CA TYR A 118 11.22 3.00 4.84
C TYR A 118 10.98 1.76 3.97
N GLY A 119 9.93 1.78 3.16
CA GLY A 119 9.61 0.71 2.22
C GLY A 119 10.73 0.47 1.19
N VAL A 120 11.31 1.56 0.66
CA VAL A 120 12.45 1.49 -0.26
C VAL A 120 13.68 0.86 0.41
N LYS A 121 14.04 1.32 1.61
CA LYS A 121 15.18 0.76 2.37
C LYS A 121 14.98 -0.72 2.68
N TYR A 122 13.76 -1.10 3.04
CA TYR A 122 13.43 -2.50 3.32
C TYR A 122 13.57 -3.37 2.06
N SER A 123 13.06 -2.90 0.91
CA SER A 123 13.23 -3.58 -0.38
C SER A 123 14.70 -3.75 -0.75
N GLN A 124 15.50 -2.69 -0.60
CA GLN A 124 16.94 -2.76 -0.84
C GLN A 124 17.63 -3.80 0.05
N GLY A 125 17.22 -3.89 1.31
CA GLY A 125 17.71 -4.91 2.24
C GLY A 125 17.43 -6.33 1.77
N ILE A 126 16.22 -6.59 1.24
CA ILE A 126 15.87 -7.90 0.67
C ILE A 126 16.76 -8.20 -0.54
N PHE A 127 16.90 -7.26 -1.48
CA PHE A 127 17.74 -7.46 -2.67
C PHE A 127 19.22 -7.69 -2.32
N LYS A 128 19.76 -6.98 -1.33
CA LYS A 128 21.12 -7.21 -0.84
C LYS A 128 21.27 -8.64 -0.31
N LYS A 129 20.32 -9.13 0.49
CA LYS A 129 20.31 -10.50 1.01
C LYS A 129 20.24 -11.53 -0.11
N MET A 130 19.40 -11.32 -1.11
CA MET A 130 19.29 -12.20 -2.27
C MET A 130 20.59 -12.25 -3.07
N ASN A 131 21.22 -11.10 -3.33
CA ASN A 131 22.50 -11.04 -4.05
C ASN A 131 23.64 -11.71 -3.27
N ALA A 132 23.69 -11.54 -1.96
CA ALA A 132 24.68 -12.22 -1.11
C ALA A 132 24.49 -13.75 -1.16
N ALA A 133 23.26 -14.22 -1.10
CA ALA A 133 22.94 -15.65 -1.20
C ALA A 133 23.35 -16.24 -2.57
N ILE A 134 23.11 -15.52 -3.67
CA ILE A 134 23.50 -15.93 -5.02
C ILE A 134 25.03 -15.99 -5.15
N GLN A 135 25.75 -15.05 -4.54
CA GLN A 135 27.22 -14.97 -4.59
C GLN A 135 27.91 -15.90 -3.58
N GLY A 136 27.15 -16.61 -2.74
CA GLY A 136 27.71 -17.47 -1.67
C GLY A 136 28.48 -16.70 -0.60
N ARG A 137 28.20 -15.38 -0.44
CA ARG A 137 28.85 -14.51 0.55
C ARG A 137 28.00 -14.40 1.80
N SER A 138 28.65 -14.46 2.99
CA SER A 138 27.97 -14.11 4.23
C SER A 138 27.68 -12.61 4.25
N ILE A 139 26.50 -12.24 4.74
CA ILE A 139 26.15 -10.82 4.94
C ILE A 139 26.87 -10.38 6.21
N GLN A 140 27.95 -9.61 6.07
CA GLN A 140 28.48 -8.86 7.19
C GLN A 140 27.49 -7.73 7.50
N GLN A 141 27.03 -7.68 8.75
CA GLN A 141 26.16 -6.62 9.28
C GLN A 141 26.89 -5.29 9.32
#